data_d1ffabdb30790dbe72c49a121ced06d1
#
_entry.id   d1ffabdb30790dbe72c49a121ced06d1
#
_cell.length_a   1.000
_cell.length_b   1.000
_cell.length_c   1.000
_cell.angle_alpha   90.00
_cell.angle_beta   90.00
_cell.angle_gamma   90.00
#
_symmetry.space_group_name_H-M   'P 1'
#
loop_
_entity.id
_entity.type
_entity.pdbx_description
1 polymer ?
#
loop_
_entity_poly.entity_id
_entity_poly.type
_entity_poly.pdbx_seq_one_letter_code
_entity_poly.pdbx_strand_id
1 'polypeptide(L)'
;MATTELVYPLAFPKSVVHKCEICGKTASRMCSKCRVTYYCSEEHQTADNIGIHDKICSTLASLRLKQPFLPSEEERRERDREIRDRKIHLVEVTRMIGERHVFQDRFEAAVPAALASLKLAIEVYGPRSVELIPSYLILSEASLGLKQLNQCWEYLSQAQYTILQQQQHEQAPLAITSQLSRNMAQLSIARKEYDEAARHLANDIYDASLFYGTEHHKVAGGYFLLGKVFKLMNRPEVTESLYTQVTQMWYNFLRRLLQTRVVFSDMDAILGKKDDDNGDELTNSSKLDLSTEAEAFNTLQILLNYRLETQQTNPMTQELNKIHHCLTILYFLARDYIQVHDSMNKIKDCTIQDIEDDQQRILKFLEQLGQMKALMKRQQQQN
;
A
#
# COMPACT_ATOMS: atom_id res chain seq x y z
N MET A 1 14.84 -20.26 0.06
CA MET A 1 13.98 -21.44 -0.26
C MET A 1 13.06 -21.64 0.92
N ALA A 2 11.75 -21.71 0.70
CA ALA A 2 10.78 -21.98 1.77
C ALA A 2 10.95 -23.45 2.20
N THR A 3 11.34 -23.63 3.45
CA THR A 3 11.47 -24.98 4.03
C THR A 3 10.08 -25.51 4.36
N THR A 4 9.71 -26.62 3.74
CA THR A 4 8.39 -27.27 3.86
C THR A 4 8.49 -28.54 4.70
N GLU A 5 7.54 -28.74 5.59
CA GLU A 5 7.30 -30.04 6.25
C GLU A 5 5.96 -30.61 5.75
N LEU A 6 5.90 -31.93 5.59
CA LEU A 6 4.65 -32.61 5.25
C LEU A 6 3.75 -32.70 6.49
N VAL A 7 2.46 -32.49 6.28
CA VAL A 7 1.46 -32.69 7.33
C VAL A 7 1.12 -34.20 7.39
N TYR A 8 1.43 -34.83 8.51
CA TYR A 8 1.05 -36.21 8.77
C TYR A 8 -0.29 -36.23 9.52
N PRO A 9 -1.42 -36.63 8.90
CA PRO A 9 -2.74 -36.58 9.52
C PRO A 9 -2.82 -37.38 10.83
N LEU A 10 -2.02 -38.43 10.96
CA LEU A 10 -1.96 -39.28 12.18
C LEU A 10 -1.29 -38.59 13.37
N ALA A 11 -0.54 -37.48 13.14
CA ALA A 11 0.09 -36.73 14.22
C ALA A 11 -0.88 -35.75 14.90
N PHE A 12 -2.11 -35.59 14.39
CA PHE A 12 -3.13 -34.72 14.93
C PHE A 12 -4.34 -35.47 15.43
N PRO A 13 -5.12 -34.90 16.38
CA PRO A 13 -6.37 -35.52 16.83
C PRO A 13 -7.33 -35.75 15.64
N LYS A 14 -8.10 -36.82 15.66
CA LYS A 14 -8.97 -37.28 14.57
C LYS A 14 -9.98 -36.22 14.07
N SER A 15 -10.28 -35.18 14.86
CA SER A 15 -11.21 -34.11 14.53
C SER A 15 -10.55 -32.85 13.97
N VAL A 16 -9.21 -32.78 13.91
CA VAL A 16 -8.49 -31.57 13.47
C VAL A 16 -8.14 -31.72 11.99
N VAL A 17 -8.81 -30.92 11.15
CA VAL A 17 -8.49 -30.80 9.72
C VAL A 17 -7.84 -29.43 9.49
N HIS A 18 -6.57 -29.44 9.12
CA HIS A 18 -5.87 -28.23 8.73
C HIS A 18 -6.28 -27.79 7.33
N LYS A 19 -6.57 -26.50 7.17
CA LYS A 19 -7.00 -25.89 5.91
C LYS A 19 -5.88 -25.02 5.32
N CYS A 20 -5.79 -25.02 4.01
CA CYS A 20 -4.87 -24.14 3.28
C CYS A 20 -5.19 -22.67 3.54
N GLU A 21 -4.17 -21.85 3.80
CA GLU A 21 -4.32 -20.42 4.06
C GLU A 21 -4.90 -19.67 2.86
N ILE A 22 -4.66 -20.11 1.63
CA ILE A 22 -5.15 -19.43 0.42
C ILE A 22 -6.54 -19.93 0.01
N CYS A 23 -6.69 -21.24 -0.23
CA CYS A 23 -7.90 -21.78 -0.86
C CYS A 23 -8.85 -22.51 0.08
N GLY A 24 -8.52 -22.69 1.36
CA GLY A 24 -9.36 -23.39 2.34
C GLY A 24 -9.48 -24.91 2.14
N LYS A 25 -8.86 -25.50 1.12
CA LYS A 25 -8.83 -26.97 0.92
C LYS A 25 -7.99 -27.64 2.00
N THR A 26 -8.16 -28.96 2.20
CA THR A 26 -7.35 -29.74 3.15
C THR A 26 -5.86 -29.54 2.85
N ALA A 27 -5.10 -29.26 3.89
CA ALA A 27 -3.68 -29.00 3.78
C ALA A 27 -2.87 -30.30 3.86
N SER A 28 -1.79 -30.36 3.06
CA SER A 28 -0.81 -31.45 3.04
C SER A 28 0.60 -30.99 3.47
N ARG A 29 0.81 -29.70 3.58
CA ARG A 29 2.10 -29.08 3.89
C ARG A 29 1.96 -28.02 4.97
N MET A 30 3.02 -27.76 5.73
CA MET A 30 3.08 -26.67 6.70
C MET A 30 4.41 -25.93 6.60
N CYS A 31 4.41 -24.68 7.04
CA CYS A 31 5.63 -23.89 7.17
C CYS A 31 6.51 -24.47 8.29
N SER A 32 7.75 -24.82 7.99
CA SER A 32 8.70 -25.38 8.97
C SER A 32 9.19 -24.36 10.01
N LYS A 33 9.17 -23.05 9.64
CA LYS A 33 9.57 -21.97 10.55
C LYS A 33 8.54 -21.74 11.66
N CYS A 34 7.28 -21.43 11.30
CA CYS A 34 6.24 -21.08 12.28
C CYS A 34 5.42 -22.29 12.77
N ARG A 35 5.28 -23.35 11.96
CA ARG A 35 4.47 -24.57 12.24
C ARG A 35 2.98 -24.31 12.53
N VAL A 36 2.48 -23.13 12.21
CA VAL A 36 1.08 -22.71 12.46
C VAL A 36 0.33 -22.32 11.20
N THR A 37 0.99 -22.37 10.03
CA THR A 37 0.41 -22.07 8.72
C THR A 37 0.47 -23.29 7.83
N TYR A 38 -0.61 -23.58 7.10
CA TYR A 38 -0.82 -24.81 6.39
C TYR A 38 -1.21 -24.55 4.94
N TYR A 39 -0.76 -25.42 4.02
CA TYR A 39 -0.96 -25.28 2.58
C TYR A 39 -1.35 -26.61 1.93
N CYS A 40 -2.18 -26.56 0.87
CA CYS A 40 -2.54 -27.74 0.10
C CYS A 40 -1.48 -28.11 -0.95
N SER A 41 -0.68 -27.16 -1.42
CA SER A 41 0.36 -27.32 -2.45
C SER A 41 1.56 -26.44 -2.18
N GLU A 42 2.67 -26.71 -2.89
CA GLU A 42 3.87 -25.89 -2.87
C GLU A 42 3.64 -24.52 -3.53
N GLU A 43 2.81 -24.49 -4.56
CA GLU A 43 2.43 -23.25 -5.26
C GLU A 43 1.75 -22.27 -4.30
N HIS A 44 0.78 -22.73 -3.50
CA HIS A 44 0.10 -21.88 -2.53
C HIS A 44 1.02 -21.44 -1.39
N GLN A 45 1.97 -22.29 -0.97
CA GLN A 45 2.96 -21.88 0.01
C GLN A 45 3.92 -20.81 -0.54
N THR A 46 4.38 -21.00 -1.78
CA THR A 46 5.26 -20.03 -2.44
C THR A 46 4.55 -18.70 -2.67
N ALA A 47 3.29 -18.74 -3.12
CA ALA A 47 2.48 -17.55 -3.31
C ALA A 47 2.28 -16.78 -2.01
N ASP A 48 1.97 -17.48 -0.90
CA ASP A 48 1.81 -16.85 0.42
C ASP A 48 3.13 -16.28 0.95
N ASN A 49 4.24 -17.01 0.79
CA ASN A 49 5.56 -16.53 1.21
C ASN A 49 5.95 -15.24 0.50
N ILE A 50 5.76 -15.17 -0.82
CA ILE A 50 6.06 -13.98 -1.62
C ILE A 50 5.09 -12.84 -1.27
N GLY A 51 3.81 -13.15 -1.11
CA GLY A 51 2.77 -12.17 -0.85
C GLY A 51 2.89 -11.53 0.53
N ILE A 52 3.01 -12.36 1.58
CA ILE A 52 2.91 -11.84 2.94
C ILE A 52 3.64 -12.67 4.00
N HIS A 53 3.58 -14.02 3.93
CA HIS A 53 3.93 -14.88 5.04
C HIS A 53 5.36 -14.71 5.55
N ASP A 54 6.34 -14.49 4.66
CA ASP A 54 7.74 -14.32 5.06
C ASP A 54 7.94 -13.13 6.02
N LYS A 55 7.11 -12.09 5.90
CA LYS A 55 7.15 -10.89 6.74
C LYS A 55 6.44 -11.05 8.08
N ILE A 56 5.39 -11.87 8.14
CA ILE A 56 4.55 -12.03 9.34
C ILE A 56 4.72 -13.40 10.02
N CYS A 57 5.60 -14.25 9.51
CA CYS A 57 5.78 -15.64 9.96
C CYS A 57 6.04 -15.75 11.47
N SER A 58 6.96 -14.95 12.01
CA SER A 58 7.30 -14.92 13.44
C SER A 58 6.13 -14.43 14.29
N THR A 59 5.44 -13.40 13.85
CA THR A 59 4.29 -12.83 14.56
C THR A 59 3.11 -13.81 14.56
N LEU A 60 2.84 -14.49 13.42
CA LEU A 60 1.81 -15.54 13.38
C LEU A 60 2.14 -16.70 14.29
N ALA A 61 3.42 -17.09 14.39
CA ALA A 61 3.85 -18.13 15.34
C ALA A 61 3.49 -17.72 16.77
N SER A 62 3.84 -16.52 17.19
CA SER A 62 3.55 -16.03 18.54
C SER A 62 2.05 -15.93 18.85
N LEU A 63 1.20 -15.66 17.85
CA LEU A 63 -0.24 -15.54 18.02
C LEU A 63 -1.00 -16.88 17.99
N ARG A 64 -0.54 -17.83 17.20
CA ARG A 64 -1.25 -19.12 16.96
C ARG A 64 -0.72 -20.28 17.76
N LEU A 65 0.49 -20.18 18.34
CA LEU A 65 1.02 -21.20 19.24
C LEU A 65 0.23 -21.21 20.55
N LYS A 66 0.07 -22.40 21.15
CA LYS A 66 -0.58 -22.55 22.45
C LYS A 66 0.18 -21.76 23.50
N GLN A 67 -0.51 -20.79 24.09
CA GLN A 67 0.03 -19.98 25.18
C GLN A 67 0.00 -20.74 26.50
N PRO A 68 0.97 -20.51 27.41
CA PRO A 68 0.96 -21.11 28.72
C PRO A 68 -0.27 -20.66 29.53
N PHE A 69 -0.74 -21.52 30.41
CA PHE A 69 -1.84 -21.19 31.30
C PHE A 69 -1.41 -20.11 32.30
N LEU A 70 -2.19 -19.06 32.45
CA LEU A 70 -2.02 -18.03 33.45
C LEU A 70 -3.08 -18.19 34.55
N PRO A 71 -2.67 -18.29 35.82
CA PRO A 71 -3.61 -18.55 36.93
C PRO A 71 -4.49 -17.31 37.24
N SER A 72 -3.94 -16.09 37.15
CA SER A 72 -4.67 -14.83 37.40
C SER A 72 -5.65 -14.49 36.26
N GLU A 73 -6.85 -14.07 36.62
CA GLU A 73 -7.85 -13.59 35.66
C GLU A 73 -7.44 -12.27 35.02
N GLU A 74 -6.78 -11.39 35.79
CA GLU A 74 -6.29 -10.11 35.29
C GLU A 74 -5.18 -10.30 34.25
N GLU A 75 -4.22 -11.21 34.51
CA GLU A 75 -3.16 -11.55 33.56
C GLU A 75 -3.74 -12.15 32.26
N ARG A 76 -4.80 -12.98 32.35
CA ARG A 76 -5.47 -13.52 31.17
C ARG A 76 -6.14 -12.42 30.35
N ARG A 77 -6.85 -11.48 31.01
CA ARG A 77 -7.50 -10.35 30.34
C ARG A 77 -6.48 -9.43 29.67
N GLU A 78 -5.36 -9.17 30.33
CA GLU A 78 -4.29 -8.35 29.76
C GLU A 78 -3.67 -9.03 28.53
N ARG A 79 -3.33 -10.30 28.63
CA ARG A 79 -2.85 -11.08 27.49
C ARG A 79 -3.85 -11.11 26.32
N ASP A 80 -5.14 -11.27 26.58
CA ASP A 80 -6.16 -11.27 25.54
C ASP A 80 -6.27 -9.91 24.85
N ARG A 81 -6.08 -8.80 25.58
CA ARG A 81 -5.95 -7.45 24.96
C ARG A 81 -4.70 -7.35 24.09
N GLU A 82 -3.54 -7.74 24.60
CA GLU A 82 -2.30 -7.72 23.81
C GLU A 82 -2.41 -8.56 22.52
N ILE A 83 -3.01 -9.74 22.61
CA ILE A 83 -3.24 -10.58 21.42
C ILE A 83 -4.17 -9.87 20.43
N ARG A 84 -5.23 -9.24 20.93
CA ARG A 84 -6.16 -8.47 20.09
C ARG A 84 -5.46 -7.30 19.43
N ASP A 85 -4.68 -6.52 20.15
CA ASP A 85 -3.96 -5.35 19.64
C ASP A 85 -2.92 -5.76 18.58
N ARG A 86 -2.19 -6.85 18.81
CA ARG A 86 -1.27 -7.43 17.82
C ARG A 86 -1.99 -7.89 16.56
N LYS A 87 -3.19 -8.50 16.69
CA LYS A 87 -4.02 -8.87 15.52
C LYS A 87 -4.49 -7.64 14.73
N ILE A 88 -4.93 -6.58 15.41
CA ILE A 88 -5.32 -5.30 14.79
C ILE A 88 -4.15 -4.74 13.98
N HIS A 89 -2.97 -4.68 14.60
CA HIS A 89 -1.76 -4.23 13.92
C HIS A 89 -1.44 -5.08 12.68
N LEU A 90 -1.55 -6.41 12.78
CA LEU A 90 -1.35 -7.28 11.62
C LEU A 90 -2.38 -7.07 10.51
N VAL A 91 -3.64 -6.75 10.83
CA VAL A 91 -4.65 -6.39 9.82
C VAL A 91 -4.18 -5.19 9.01
N GLU A 92 -3.67 -4.15 9.68
CA GLU A 92 -3.17 -2.94 9.01
C GLU A 92 -1.94 -3.22 8.16
N VAL A 93 -0.96 -3.94 8.71
CA VAL A 93 0.26 -4.31 7.99
C VAL A 93 -0.03 -5.15 6.75
N THR A 94 -0.86 -6.18 6.89
CA THR A 94 -1.21 -7.07 5.76
C THR A 94 -2.01 -6.32 4.69
N ARG A 95 -2.86 -5.36 5.09
CA ARG A 95 -3.58 -4.47 4.18
C ARG A 95 -2.62 -3.58 3.39
N MET A 96 -1.73 -2.84 4.07
CA MET A 96 -0.74 -1.97 3.43
C MET A 96 0.14 -2.72 2.42
N ILE A 97 0.55 -3.94 2.76
CA ILE A 97 1.35 -4.78 1.86
C ILE A 97 0.52 -5.22 0.65
N GLY A 98 -0.75 -5.59 0.86
CA GLY A 98 -1.68 -5.93 -0.22
C GLY A 98 -1.89 -4.77 -1.19
N GLU A 99 -2.18 -3.57 -0.69
CA GLU A 99 -2.31 -2.34 -1.47
C GLU A 99 -1.03 -2.01 -2.24
N ARG A 100 0.13 -2.12 -1.58
CA ARG A 100 1.43 -1.94 -2.23
C ARG A 100 1.62 -2.90 -3.40
N HIS A 101 1.28 -4.17 -3.25
CA HIS A 101 1.37 -5.14 -4.34
C HIS A 101 0.44 -4.79 -5.50
N VAL A 102 -0.78 -4.32 -5.22
CA VAL A 102 -1.72 -3.84 -6.25
C VAL A 102 -1.12 -2.68 -7.03
N PHE A 103 -0.59 -1.65 -6.36
CA PHE A 103 0.03 -0.50 -7.02
C PHE A 103 1.32 -0.83 -7.79
N GLN A 104 1.96 -1.96 -7.47
CA GLN A 104 3.12 -2.49 -8.19
C GLN A 104 2.74 -3.49 -9.31
N ASP A 105 1.47 -3.61 -9.65
CA ASP A 105 0.93 -4.58 -10.63
C ASP A 105 1.26 -6.05 -10.27
N ARG A 106 1.54 -6.34 -9.00
CA ARG A 106 1.83 -7.69 -8.47
C ARG A 106 0.55 -8.34 -7.93
N PHE A 107 -0.44 -8.50 -8.78
CA PHE A 107 -1.78 -8.93 -8.37
C PHE A 107 -1.81 -10.32 -7.72
N GLU A 108 -1.01 -11.26 -8.22
CA GLU A 108 -0.89 -12.61 -7.62
C GLU A 108 -0.35 -12.57 -6.18
N ALA A 109 0.57 -11.65 -5.88
CA ALA A 109 1.12 -11.47 -4.53
C ALA A 109 0.17 -10.67 -3.61
N ALA A 110 -0.71 -9.83 -4.17
CA ALA A 110 -1.70 -9.07 -3.41
C ALA A 110 -2.78 -9.97 -2.80
N VAL A 111 -3.18 -11.05 -3.50
CA VAL A 111 -4.25 -11.96 -3.05
C VAL A 111 -3.95 -12.60 -1.69
N PRO A 112 -2.79 -13.24 -1.43
CA PRO A 112 -2.48 -13.81 -0.12
C PRO A 112 -2.47 -12.76 1.00
N ALA A 113 -1.91 -11.57 0.74
CA ALA A 113 -1.86 -10.49 1.72
C ALA A 113 -3.28 -10.02 2.11
N ALA A 114 -4.15 -9.80 1.12
CA ALA A 114 -5.52 -9.38 1.35
C ALA A 114 -6.37 -10.48 2.02
N LEU A 115 -6.15 -11.76 1.69
CA LEU A 115 -6.80 -12.89 2.37
C LEU A 115 -6.35 -13.01 3.83
N ALA A 116 -5.07 -12.79 4.11
CA ALA A 116 -4.57 -12.78 5.48
C ALA A 116 -5.19 -11.62 6.28
N SER A 117 -5.25 -10.42 5.70
CA SER A 117 -5.94 -9.26 6.28
C SER A 117 -7.41 -9.56 6.57
N LEU A 118 -8.14 -10.11 5.60
CA LEU A 118 -9.56 -10.45 5.74
C LEU A 118 -9.81 -11.46 6.88
N LYS A 119 -9.01 -12.53 6.96
CA LYS A 119 -9.13 -13.55 8.01
C LYS A 119 -8.88 -12.96 9.39
N LEU A 120 -7.81 -12.18 9.55
CA LEU A 120 -7.49 -11.52 10.80
C LEU A 120 -8.57 -10.50 11.20
N ALA A 121 -9.10 -9.74 10.24
CA ALA A 121 -10.17 -8.80 10.48
C ALA A 121 -11.47 -9.50 10.92
N ILE A 122 -11.83 -10.64 10.31
CA ILE A 122 -12.97 -11.45 10.75
C ILE A 122 -12.80 -11.95 12.19
N GLU A 123 -11.57 -12.37 12.58
CA GLU A 123 -11.29 -12.82 13.94
C GLU A 123 -11.39 -11.68 14.97
N VAL A 124 -11.05 -10.45 14.60
CA VAL A 124 -11.02 -9.28 15.51
C VAL A 124 -12.36 -8.58 15.61
N TYR A 125 -12.97 -8.31 14.44
CA TYR A 125 -14.14 -7.45 14.31
C TYR A 125 -15.44 -8.22 14.05
N GLY A 126 -15.32 -9.51 13.67
CA GLY A 126 -16.46 -10.33 13.29
C GLY A 126 -16.80 -10.26 11.79
N PRO A 127 -17.65 -11.22 11.30
CA PRO A 127 -17.87 -11.42 9.87
C PRO A 127 -18.79 -10.38 9.19
N ARG A 128 -19.35 -9.43 9.93
CA ARG A 128 -20.29 -8.42 9.41
C ARG A 128 -19.81 -6.98 9.61
N SER A 129 -18.55 -6.81 9.94
CA SER A 129 -17.99 -5.50 10.27
C SER A 129 -17.55 -4.73 9.03
N VAL A 130 -17.64 -3.39 9.07
CA VAL A 130 -17.16 -2.50 8.00
C VAL A 130 -15.63 -2.54 7.85
N GLU A 131 -14.91 -2.94 8.88
CA GLU A 131 -13.46 -3.10 8.88
C GLU A 131 -12.97 -4.22 7.94
N LEU A 132 -13.89 -5.07 7.44
CA LEU A 132 -13.59 -6.07 6.42
C LEU A 132 -13.50 -5.48 5.01
N ILE A 133 -14.17 -4.34 4.78
CA ILE A 133 -14.35 -3.76 3.46
C ILE A 133 -13.00 -3.44 2.78
N PRO A 134 -12.02 -2.82 3.44
CA PRO A 134 -10.72 -2.57 2.80
C PRO A 134 -10.06 -3.84 2.25
N SER A 135 -10.17 -4.97 2.95
CA SER A 135 -9.65 -6.25 2.45
C SER A 135 -10.40 -6.77 1.23
N TYR A 136 -11.74 -6.60 1.18
CA TYR A 136 -12.52 -6.92 -0.02
C TYR A 136 -12.14 -6.03 -1.20
N LEU A 137 -11.87 -4.75 -0.97
CA LEU A 137 -11.46 -3.83 -2.03
C LEU A 137 -10.10 -4.21 -2.64
N ILE A 138 -9.12 -4.58 -1.82
CA ILE A 138 -7.83 -5.08 -2.32
C ILE A 138 -8.01 -6.37 -3.13
N LEU A 139 -8.85 -7.31 -2.64
CA LEU A 139 -9.16 -8.54 -3.37
C LEU A 139 -9.86 -8.25 -4.71
N SER A 140 -10.74 -7.24 -4.75
CA SER A 140 -11.41 -6.83 -5.99
C SER A 140 -10.43 -6.25 -7.00
N GLU A 141 -9.51 -5.38 -6.57
CA GLU A 141 -8.47 -4.80 -7.43
C GLU A 141 -7.48 -5.87 -7.94
N ALA A 142 -7.05 -6.78 -7.06
CA ALA A 142 -6.20 -7.89 -7.46
C ALA A 142 -6.91 -8.80 -8.48
N SER A 143 -8.18 -9.13 -8.25
CA SER A 143 -9.00 -9.94 -9.19
C SER A 143 -9.20 -9.23 -10.53
N LEU A 144 -9.35 -7.89 -10.50
CA LEU A 144 -9.45 -7.09 -11.72
C LEU A 144 -8.14 -7.14 -12.54
N GLY A 145 -7.00 -6.98 -11.88
CA GLY A 145 -5.69 -7.10 -12.50
C GLY A 145 -5.43 -8.49 -13.11
N LEU A 146 -5.93 -9.54 -12.45
CA LEU A 146 -5.91 -10.92 -12.94
C LEU A 146 -6.98 -11.21 -14.00
N LYS A 147 -7.76 -10.20 -14.43
CA LYS A 147 -8.86 -10.31 -15.40
C LYS A 147 -10.01 -11.22 -14.97
N GLN A 148 -10.18 -11.43 -13.69
CA GLN A 148 -11.23 -12.25 -13.08
C GLN A 148 -12.45 -11.36 -12.71
N LEU A 149 -13.15 -10.83 -13.71
CA LEU A 149 -14.21 -9.83 -13.54
C LEU A 149 -15.38 -10.31 -12.65
N ASN A 150 -15.74 -11.58 -12.72
CA ASN A 150 -16.81 -12.14 -11.87
C ASN A 150 -16.39 -12.15 -10.39
N GLN A 151 -15.17 -12.56 -10.10
CA GLN A 151 -14.66 -12.58 -8.74
C GLN A 151 -14.49 -11.16 -8.17
N CYS A 152 -14.02 -10.22 -9.00
CA CYS A 152 -14.01 -8.80 -8.66
C CYS A 152 -15.41 -8.31 -8.25
N TRP A 153 -16.42 -8.61 -9.06
CA TRP A 153 -17.81 -8.24 -8.76
C TRP A 153 -18.31 -8.86 -7.46
N GLU A 154 -17.99 -10.12 -7.18
CA GLU A 154 -18.37 -10.80 -5.93
C GLU A 154 -17.81 -10.07 -4.70
N TYR A 155 -16.54 -9.69 -4.71
CA TYR A 155 -15.94 -8.94 -3.60
C TYR A 155 -16.56 -7.55 -3.43
N LEU A 156 -16.81 -6.83 -4.53
CA LEU A 156 -17.47 -5.52 -4.48
C LEU A 156 -18.91 -5.62 -3.98
N SER A 157 -19.65 -6.65 -4.41
CA SER A 157 -21.01 -6.91 -3.93
C SER A 157 -21.02 -7.22 -2.43
N GLN A 158 -20.04 -7.98 -1.94
CA GLN A 158 -19.90 -8.27 -0.52
C GLN A 158 -19.58 -7.01 0.29
N ALA A 159 -18.70 -6.15 -0.21
CA ALA A 159 -18.39 -4.86 0.40
C ALA A 159 -19.64 -3.96 0.45
N GLN A 160 -20.38 -3.84 -0.65
CA GLN A 160 -21.60 -3.05 -0.74
C GLN A 160 -22.69 -3.58 0.22
N TYR A 161 -22.87 -4.90 0.26
CA TYR A 161 -23.82 -5.53 1.17
C TYR A 161 -23.49 -5.24 2.64
N THR A 162 -22.21 -5.29 3.00
CA THR A 162 -21.75 -4.97 4.36
C THR A 162 -22.08 -3.51 4.74
N ILE A 163 -21.87 -2.56 3.82
CA ILE A 163 -22.25 -1.15 4.02
C ILE A 163 -23.76 -1.01 4.24
N LEU A 164 -24.57 -1.63 3.39
CA LEU A 164 -26.02 -1.54 3.48
C LEU A 164 -26.57 -2.12 4.77
N GLN A 165 -25.98 -3.20 5.27
CA GLN A 165 -26.34 -3.76 6.58
C GLN A 165 -26.04 -2.81 7.73
N GLN A 166 -24.86 -2.14 7.67
CA GLN A 166 -24.46 -1.21 8.72
C GLN A 166 -25.29 0.08 8.71
N GLN A 167 -25.68 0.60 7.53
CA GLN A 167 -26.47 1.82 7.38
C GLN A 167 -27.82 1.78 8.13
N GLN A 168 -28.28 0.59 8.51
CA GLN A 168 -29.46 0.45 9.37
C GLN A 168 -29.20 0.92 10.81
N HIS A 169 -27.93 1.01 11.23
CA HIS A 169 -27.49 1.35 12.58
C HIS A 169 -26.63 2.62 12.63
N GLU A 170 -25.77 2.84 11.64
CA GLU A 170 -24.82 3.95 11.58
C GLU A 170 -24.41 4.25 10.13
N GLN A 171 -24.14 5.52 9.79
CA GLN A 171 -23.65 5.85 8.45
C GLN A 171 -22.25 5.29 8.23
N ALA A 172 -22.04 4.63 7.08
CA ALA A 172 -20.73 4.14 6.71
C ALA A 172 -19.73 5.31 6.54
N PRO A 173 -18.47 5.16 6.97
CA PRO A 173 -17.46 6.19 6.81
C PRO A 173 -17.28 6.61 5.35
N LEU A 174 -17.29 7.91 5.06
CA LEU A 174 -17.14 8.46 3.70
C LEU A 174 -15.86 8.00 3.01
N ALA A 175 -14.78 7.76 3.76
CA ALA A 175 -13.55 7.21 3.22
C ALA A 175 -13.73 5.81 2.62
N ILE A 176 -14.59 4.97 3.21
CA ILE A 176 -14.87 3.61 2.73
C ILE A 176 -15.79 3.65 1.52
N THR A 177 -16.84 4.49 1.54
CA THR A 177 -17.77 4.64 0.40
C THR A 177 -17.06 5.21 -0.82
N SER A 178 -16.14 6.15 -0.64
CA SER A 178 -15.26 6.68 -1.67
C SER A 178 -14.44 5.56 -2.33
N GLN A 179 -13.71 4.78 -1.55
CA GLN A 179 -12.90 3.68 -2.07
C GLN A 179 -13.74 2.63 -2.80
N LEU A 180 -14.91 2.26 -2.26
CA LEU A 180 -15.84 1.35 -2.94
C LEU A 180 -16.28 1.90 -4.30
N SER A 181 -16.68 3.17 -4.36
CA SER A 181 -17.07 3.84 -5.60
C SER A 181 -15.93 3.84 -6.62
N ARG A 182 -14.68 4.07 -6.17
CA ARG A 182 -13.48 3.98 -7.00
C ARG A 182 -13.28 2.59 -7.61
N ASN A 183 -13.43 1.54 -6.81
CA ASN A 183 -13.26 0.17 -7.29
C ASN A 183 -14.40 -0.27 -8.21
N MET A 184 -15.64 0.18 -7.96
CA MET A 184 -16.77 0.00 -8.89
C MET A 184 -16.47 0.65 -10.24
N ALA A 185 -15.92 1.87 -10.24
CA ALA A 185 -15.51 2.55 -11.46
C ALA A 185 -14.44 1.78 -12.24
N GLN A 186 -13.45 1.22 -11.55
CA GLN A 186 -12.41 0.40 -12.20
C GLN A 186 -13.01 -0.82 -12.90
N LEU A 187 -13.98 -1.49 -12.26
CA LEU A 187 -14.71 -2.60 -12.87
C LEU A 187 -15.52 -2.15 -14.10
N SER A 188 -16.20 -0.98 -14.02
CA SER A 188 -16.95 -0.42 -15.15
C SER A 188 -16.01 -0.04 -16.30
N ILE A 189 -14.81 0.47 -16.02
CA ILE A 189 -13.76 0.72 -17.04
C ILE A 189 -13.38 -0.58 -17.74
N ALA A 190 -13.17 -1.66 -16.98
CA ALA A 190 -12.83 -2.97 -17.56
C ALA A 190 -13.94 -3.56 -18.43
N ARG A 191 -15.20 -3.25 -18.09
CA ARG A 191 -16.39 -3.60 -18.90
C ARG A 191 -16.65 -2.65 -20.06
N LYS A 192 -15.86 -1.56 -20.18
CA LYS A 192 -16.03 -0.47 -21.16
C LYS A 192 -17.31 0.35 -20.98
N GLU A 193 -17.87 0.36 -19.80
CA GLU A 193 -19.04 1.14 -19.40
C GLU A 193 -18.59 2.51 -18.86
N TYR A 194 -18.09 3.38 -19.76
CA TYR A 194 -17.37 4.62 -19.39
C TYR A 194 -18.26 5.65 -18.69
N ASP A 195 -19.51 5.77 -19.09
CA ASP A 195 -20.47 6.71 -18.45
C ASP A 195 -20.78 6.29 -17.02
N GLU A 196 -20.90 4.99 -16.77
CA GLU A 196 -21.10 4.43 -15.44
C GLU A 196 -19.84 4.64 -14.58
N ALA A 197 -18.66 4.37 -15.17
CA ALA A 197 -17.39 4.62 -14.51
C ALA A 197 -17.25 6.09 -14.08
N ALA A 198 -17.61 7.04 -14.95
CA ALA A 198 -17.56 8.47 -14.63
C ALA A 198 -18.50 8.84 -13.48
N ARG A 199 -19.70 8.25 -13.40
CA ARG A 199 -20.64 8.44 -12.28
C ARG A 199 -20.07 7.93 -10.97
N HIS A 200 -19.51 6.73 -10.96
CA HIS A 200 -18.86 6.17 -9.77
C HIS A 200 -17.68 7.02 -9.32
N LEU A 201 -16.86 7.55 -10.25
CA LEU A 201 -15.73 8.42 -9.92
C LEU A 201 -16.18 9.79 -9.41
N ALA A 202 -17.29 10.32 -9.89
CA ALA A 202 -17.87 11.53 -9.34
C ALA A 202 -18.29 11.35 -7.87
N ASN A 203 -18.90 10.21 -7.53
CA ASN A 203 -19.22 9.86 -6.14
C ASN A 203 -17.97 9.67 -5.29
N ASP A 204 -16.94 8.96 -5.82
CA ASP A 204 -15.64 8.81 -5.14
C ASP A 204 -15.03 10.17 -4.80
N ILE A 205 -14.88 11.05 -5.79
CA ILE A 205 -14.29 12.38 -5.62
C ILE A 205 -15.10 13.20 -4.61
N TYR A 206 -16.43 13.15 -4.67
CA TYR A 206 -17.30 13.86 -3.76
C TYR A 206 -17.11 13.38 -2.30
N ASP A 207 -17.25 12.08 -2.04
CA ASP A 207 -17.10 11.50 -0.71
C ASP A 207 -15.69 11.71 -0.15
N ALA A 208 -14.65 11.50 -0.98
CA ALA A 208 -13.26 11.73 -0.59
C ALA A 208 -12.99 13.22 -0.27
N SER A 209 -13.56 14.15 -1.07
CA SER A 209 -13.39 15.59 -0.83
C SER A 209 -14.09 16.05 0.44
N LEU A 210 -15.23 15.48 0.78
CA LEU A 210 -15.91 15.77 2.04
C LEU A 210 -15.13 15.26 3.26
N PHE A 211 -14.46 14.13 3.15
CA PHE A 211 -13.75 13.52 4.26
C PHE A 211 -12.32 14.06 4.43
N TYR A 212 -11.55 14.17 3.34
CA TYR A 212 -10.13 14.56 3.38
C TYR A 212 -9.86 16.01 3.03
N GLY A 213 -10.81 16.67 2.36
CA GLY A 213 -10.62 17.97 1.72
C GLY A 213 -10.26 17.85 0.23
N THR A 214 -10.62 18.87 -0.55
CA THR A 214 -10.58 18.87 -2.01
C THR A 214 -9.17 18.75 -2.61
N GLU A 215 -8.14 19.20 -1.89
CA GLU A 215 -6.74 19.18 -2.35
C GLU A 215 -5.90 18.06 -1.74
N HIS A 216 -6.54 17.13 -1.04
CA HIS A 216 -5.83 16.06 -0.37
C HIS A 216 -5.41 14.97 -1.37
N HIS A 217 -4.17 14.43 -1.22
CA HIS A 217 -3.65 13.39 -2.13
C HIS A 217 -4.54 12.14 -2.27
N LYS A 218 -5.32 11.78 -1.26
CA LYS A 218 -6.28 10.65 -1.33
C LYS A 218 -7.39 10.86 -2.35
N VAL A 219 -7.70 12.12 -2.70
CA VAL A 219 -8.67 12.47 -3.77
C VAL A 219 -8.05 12.33 -5.16
N ALA A 220 -6.72 12.44 -5.26
CA ALA A 220 -5.99 12.38 -6.52
C ALA A 220 -6.25 11.09 -7.32
N GLY A 221 -6.42 9.95 -6.64
CA GLY A 221 -6.73 8.67 -7.29
C GLY A 221 -8.05 8.69 -8.07
N GLY A 222 -9.10 9.34 -7.55
CA GLY A 222 -10.37 9.54 -8.24
C GLY A 222 -10.22 10.40 -9.51
N TYR A 223 -9.55 11.55 -9.40
CA TYR A 223 -9.25 12.41 -10.54
C TYR A 223 -8.37 11.72 -11.59
N PHE A 224 -7.39 10.94 -11.16
CA PHE A 224 -6.53 10.18 -12.07
C PHE A 224 -7.33 9.16 -12.90
N LEU A 225 -8.19 8.37 -12.26
CA LEU A 225 -9.04 7.41 -12.95
C LEU A 225 -10.07 8.10 -13.86
N LEU A 226 -10.61 9.24 -13.42
CA LEU A 226 -11.52 10.03 -14.24
C LEU A 226 -10.80 10.57 -15.50
N GLY A 227 -9.56 11.03 -15.37
CA GLY A 227 -8.72 11.38 -16.51
C GLY A 227 -8.49 10.21 -17.46
N LYS A 228 -8.25 9.00 -16.91
CA LYS A 228 -8.14 7.77 -17.71
C LYS A 228 -9.44 7.45 -18.46
N VAL A 229 -10.61 7.62 -17.84
CA VAL A 229 -11.93 7.45 -18.50
C VAL A 229 -12.08 8.44 -19.66
N PHE A 230 -11.80 9.73 -19.45
CA PHE A 230 -11.92 10.72 -20.52
C PHE A 230 -10.88 10.53 -21.63
N LYS A 231 -9.68 10.02 -21.33
CA LYS A 231 -8.72 9.59 -22.35
C LYS A 231 -9.32 8.47 -23.22
N LEU A 232 -9.97 7.48 -22.61
CA LEU A 232 -10.64 6.38 -23.34
C LEU A 232 -11.88 6.84 -24.14
N MET A 233 -12.54 7.91 -23.69
CA MET A 233 -13.63 8.58 -24.40
C MET A 233 -13.15 9.56 -25.48
N ASN A 234 -11.83 9.63 -25.72
CA ASN A 234 -11.19 10.53 -26.69
C ASN A 234 -11.47 12.02 -26.44
N ARG A 235 -11.39 12.44 -25.15
CA ARG A 235 -11.54 13.85 -24.72
C ARG A 235 -10.23 14.38 -24.12
N PRO A 236 -9.23 14.73 -24.95
CA PRO A 236 -7.88 15.03 -24.49
C PRO A 236 -7.81 16.31 -23.62
N GLU A 237 -8.62 17.34 -23.89
CA GLU A 237 -8.61 18.59 -23.14
C GLU A 237 -8.99 18.38 -21.66
N VAL A 238 -10.05 17.57 -21.42
CA VAL A 238 -10.49 17.25 -20.07
C VAL A 238 -9.47 16.36 -19.36
N THR A 239 -8.91 15.37 -20.10
CA THR A 239 -7.84 14.52 -19.58
C THR A 239 -6.65 15.33 -19.10
N GLU A 240 -6.23 16.32 -19.90
CA GLU A 240 -5.11 17.21 -19.63
C GLU A 240 -5.33 18.00 -18.33
N SER A 241 -6.51 18.61 -18.19
CA SER A 241 -6.88 19.38 -17.00
C SER A 241 -6.86 18.50 -15.74
N LEU A 242 -7.44 17.29 -15.80
CA LEU A 242 -7.49 16.37 -14.67
C LEU A 242 -6.09 15.87 -14.27
N TYR A 243 -5.25 15.52 -15.22
CA TYR A 243 -3.89 15.07 -14.96
C TYR A 243 -2.99 16.17 -14.38
N THR A 244 -3.19 17.42 -14.82
CA THR A 244 -2.54 18.60 -14.23
C THR A 244 -2.96 18.76 -12.76
N GLN A 245 -4.24 18.60 -12.46
CA GLN A 245 -4.74 18.67 -11.08
C GLN A 245 -4.15 17.55 -10.20
N VAL A 246 -4.09 16.31 -10.71
CA VAL A 246 -3.45 15.18 -10.01
C VAL A 246 -1.97 15.47 -9.73
N THR A 247 -1.24 15.96 -10.72
CA THR A 247 0.17 16.35 -10.56
C THR A 247 0.31 17.40 -9.46
N GLN A 248 -0.56 18.42 -9.45
CA GLN A 248 -0.51 19.48 -8.43
C GLN A 248 -0.82 18.96 -7.01
N MET A 249 -1.78 18.03 -6.86
CA MET A 249 -2.09 17.43 -5.56
C MET A 249 -0.90 16.65 -5.00
N TRP A 250 -0.27 15.79 -5.83
CA TRP A 250 0.93 15.05 -5.41
C TRP A 250 2.10 15.98 -5.13
N TYR A 251 2.31 17.01 -5.95
CA TYR A 251 3.35 18.01 -5.73
C TYR A 251 3.18 18.72 -4.38
N ASN A 252 1.99 19.21 -4.08
CA ASN A 252 1.70 19.88 -2.82
C ASN A 252 1.90 18.93 -1.61
N PHE A 253 1.46 17.70 -1.72
CA PHE A 253 1.59 16.71 -0.66
C PHE A 253 3.06 16.32 -0.40
N LEU A 254 3.80 15.93 -1.42
CA LEU A 254 5.18 15.51 -1.29
C LEU A 254 6.09 16.64 -0.83
N ARG A 255 5.84 17.85 -1.29
CA ARG A 255 6.58 19.03 -0.87
C ARG A 255 6.33 19.36 0.61
N ARG A 256 5.08 19.29 1.09
CA ARG A 256 4.78 19.43 2.52
C ARG A 256 5.51 18.35 3.33
N LEU A 257 5.54 17.12 2.86
CA LEU A 257 6.31 16.05 3.52
C LEU A 257 7.80 16.37 3.59
N LEU A 258 8.37 16.89 2.53
CA LEU A 258 9.79 17.29 2.51
C LEU A 258 10.06 18.43 3.51
N GLN A 259 9.12 19.38 3.65
CA GLN A 259 9.27 20.55 4.53
C GLN A 259 9.00 20.22 6.01
N THR A 260 7.96 19.44 6.29
CA THR A 260 7.54 19.10 7.67
C THR A 260 8.39 18.02 8.29
N ARG A 261 8.90 17.13 7.47
CA ARG A 261 9.90 16.18 7.95
C ARG A 261 11.20 16.95 8.13
N VAL A 262 11.53 17.12 9.35
CA VAL A 262 12.87 17.41 9.83
C VAL A 262 13.81 16.22 9.44
N VAL A 263 13.71 15.76 8.19
CA VAL A 263 14.62 14.80 7.58
C VAL A 263 16.05 15.31 7.66
N PHE A 264 16.19 16.61 7.86
CA PHE A 264 17.47 17.30 7.99
C PHE A 264 17.96 17.42 9.43
N SER A 265 17.15 17.14 10.47
CA SER A 265 17.57 17.18 11.87
C SER A 265 17.89 15.82 12.47
N ASP A 266 17.39 14.72 11.90
CA ASP A 266 17.74 13.37 12.35
C ASP A 266 19.03 12.84 11.71
N MET A 267 20.06 13.66 11.73
CA MET A 267 21.42 13.20 11.41
C MET A 267 21.86 12.05 12.33
N ASP A 268 21.40 12.01 13.57
CA ASP A 268 21.69 10.93 14.51
C ASP A 268 21.03 9.59 14.15
N ALA A 269 19.83 9.60 13.56
CA ALA A 269 19.17 8.39 13.06
C ALA A 269 19.79 7.86 11.76
N ILE A 270 20.40 8.72 10.95
CA ILE A 270 21.14 8.35 9.73
C ILE A 270 22.52 7.82 10.06
N LEU A 271 23.09 8.21 11.18
CA LEU A 271 24.45 7.88 11.65
C LEU A 271 24.57 6.54 12.37
N GLY A 272 23.52 5.72 12.34
CA GLY A 272 23.64 4.35 12.82
C GLY A 272 23.74 4.22 14.34
N LYS A 273 22.96 4.96 15.12
CA LYS A 273 22.38 4.30 16.27
C LYS A 273 21.61 3.13 15.67
N LYS A 274 22.18 1.94 15.81
CA LYS A 274 21.48 0.69 15.58
C LYS A 274 20.10 0.86 16.21
N ASP A 275 19.07 0.99 15.36
CA ASP A 275 17.74 0.62 15.79
C ASP A 275 17.96 -0.82 16.28
N ASP A 276 17.81 -1.01 17.58
CA ASP A 276 17.85 -2.34 18.16
C ASP A 276 16.92 -3.19 17.33
N ASP A 277 17.47 -4.26 16.78
CA ASP A 277 16.92 -5.19 15.80
C ASP A 277 15.76 -6.02 16.39
N ASN A 278 14.78 -5.31 16.98
CA ASN A 278 13.50 -5.84 17.45
C ASN A 278 12.38 -5.17 16.66
N GLY A 279 12.17 -5.76 15.50
CA GLY A 279 10.93 -5.89 14.77
C GLY A 279 9.98 -4.70 14.83
N ASP A 280 10.05 -3.83 13.87
CA ASP A 280 8.91 -3.20 13.20
C ASP A 280 9.41 -2.11 12.24
N GLU A 281 10.11 -2.53 11.17
CA GLU A 281 10.41 -1.65 10.03
C GLU A 281 9.14 -1.05 9.39
N LEU A 282 7.96 -1.54 9.77
CA LEU A 282 6.67 -1.20 9.17
C LEU A 282 5.95 -0.02 9.84
N THR A 283 6.33 0.36 11.07
CA THR A 283 5.61 1.37 11.85
C THR A 283 6.37 2.64 12.17
N ASN A 284 7.57 2.82 11.63
CA ASN A 284 8.31 4.06 11.84
C ASN A 284 7.51 5.25 11.30
N SER A 285 6.90 6.03 12.19
CA SER A 285 6.08 7.23 11.92
C SER A 285 6.81 8.33 11.12
N SER A 286 8.07 8.10 10.79
CA SER A 286 8.92 8.97 9.96
C SER A 286 8.95 8.57 8.47
N LYS A 287 8.46 7.40 8.06
CA LYS A 287 8.44 6.97 6.66
C LYS A 287 7.07 7.20 6.04
N LEU A 288 7.04 7.50 4.74
CA LEU A 288 5.81 7.49 3.96
C LEU A 288 5.21 6.08 4.03
N ASP A 289 3.90 5.98 4.23
CA ASP A 289 3.19 4.71 4.20
C ASP A 289 3.48 3.96 2.88
N LEU A 290 3.81 2.68 2.98
CA LEU A 290 4.24 1.84 1.85
C LEU A 290 3.22 1.78 0.71
N SER A 291 1.94 1.85 1.04
CA SER A 291 0.83 1.89 0.08
C SER A 291 0.82 3.23 -0.65
N THR A 292 0.86 4.34 0.09
CA THR A 292 0.87 5.70 -0.47
C THR A 292 2.13 5.97 -1.32
N GLU A 293 3.28 5.43 -0.91
CA GLU A 293 4.51 5.51 -1.70
C GLU A 293 4.35 4.81 -3.05
N ALA A 294 3.82 3.59 -3.05
CA ALA A 294 3.61 2.82 -4.27
C ALA A 294 2.54 3.45 -5.18
N GLU A 295 1.45 3.99 -4.60
CA GLU A 295 0.42 4.74 -5.33
C GLU A 295 1.02 5.97 -6.03
N ALA A 296 1.82 6.75 -5.30
CA ALA A 296 2.48 7.94 -5.84
C ALA A 296 3.42 7.60 -7.00
N PHE A 297 4.28 6.58 -6.82
CA PHE A 297 5.18 6.14 -7.89
C PHE A 297 4.43 5.69 -9.12
N ASN A 298 3.42 4.82 -8.98
CA ASN A 298 2.64 4.32 -10.11
C ASN A 298 1.93 5.46 -10.84
N THR A 299 1.22 6.32 -10.10
CA THR A 299 0.48 7.45 -10.68
C THR A 299 1.42 8.41 -11.42
N LEU A 300 2.53 8.82 -10.79
CA LEU A 300 3.47 9.77 -11.39
C LEU A 300 4.21 9.18 -12.59
N GLN A 301 4.51 7.89 -12.59
CA GLN A 301 5.10 7.22 -13.76
C GLN A 301 4.14 7.18 -14.96
N ILE A 302 2.87 6.89 -14.73
CA ILE A 302 1.86 6.89 -15.78
C ILE A 302 1.66 8.33 -16.33
N LEU A 303 1.61 9.33 -15.45
CA LEU A 303 1.53 10.73 -15.86
C LEU A 303 2.77 11.17 -16.64
N LEU A 304 3.97 10.77 -16.21
CA LEU A 304 5.21 11.04 -16.93
C LEU A 304 5.17 10.47 -18.36
N ASN A 305 4.80 9.21 -18.50
CA ASN A 305 4.68 8.57 -19.82
C ASN A 305 3.66 9.28 -20.70
N TYR A 306 2.50 9.63 -20.15
CA TYR A 306 1.48 10.39 -20.87
C TYR A 306 2.01 11.75 -21.35
N ARG A 307 2.73 12.50 -20.51
CA ARG A 307 3.34 13.77 -20.86
C ARG A 307 4.40 13.63 -21.95
N LEU A 308 5.24 12.61 -21.87
CA LEU A 308 6.25 12.35 -22.88
C LEU A 308 5.63 11.99 -24.24
N GLU A 309 4.53 11.23 -24.25
CA GLU A 309 3.77 10.92 -25.50
C GLU A 309 3.14 12.17 -26.12
N THR A 310 2.62 13.08 -25.30
CA THR A 310 1.91 14.29 -25.74
C THR A 310 2.83 15.50 -25.99
N GLN A 311 4.10 15.44 -25.56
CA GLN A 311 5.06 16.55 -25.66
C GLN A 311 5.32 17.04 -27.08
N GLN A 312 5.16 16.18 -28.07
CA GLN A 312 5.31 16.53 -29.50
C GLN A 312 4.24 17.53 -29.97
N THR A 313 3.08 17.53 -29.35
CA THR A 313 1.92 18.36 -29.72
C THR A 313 1.76 19.59 -28.85
N ASN A 314 2.21 19.55 -27.59
CA ASN A 314 2.06 20.65 -26.64
C ASN A 314 3.23 20.64 -25.60
N PRO A 315 4.23 21.52 -25.72
CA PRO A 315 5.38 21.55 -24.82
C PRO A 315 4.99 22.12 -23.43
N MET A 316 4.60 21.26 -22.51
CA MET A 316 4.34 21.62 -21.10
C MET A 316 5.55 21.30 -20.21
N THR A 317 6.66 21.97 -20.45
CA THR A 317 7.94 21.75 -19.73
C THR A 317 7.78 21.89 -18.21
N GLN A 318 6.95 22.84 -17.75
CA GLN A 318 6.76 23.09 -16.32
C GLN A 318 6.03 21.94 -15.60
N GLU A 319 5.02 21.34 -16.22
CA GLU A 319 4.32 20.19 -15.64
C GLU A 319 5.22 18.95 -15.61
N LEU A 320 6.05 18.76 -16.63
CA LEU A 320 7.05 17.70 -16.66
C LEU A 320 8.08 17.87 -15.53
N ASN A 321 8.53 19.12 -15.30
CA ASN A 321 9.43 19.46 -14.21
C ASN A 321 8.82 19.16 -12.84
N LYS A 322 7.53 19.46 -12.62
CA LYS A 322 6.83 19.11 -11.39
C LYS A 322 6.80 17.59 -11.16
N ILE A 323 6.52 16.79 -12.21
CA ILE A 323 6.52 15.32 -12.10
C ILE A 323 7.91 14.80 -11.74
N HIS A 324 8.96 15.28 -12.42
CA HIS A 324 10.33 14.90 -12.10
C HIS A 324 10.73 15.30 -10.68
N HIS A 325 10.30 16.48 -10.23
CA HIS A 325 10.53 16.92 -8.86
C HIS A 325 9.81 16.04 -7.83
N CYS A 326 8.54 15.65 -8.08
CA CYS A 326 7.82 14.70 -7.24
C CYS A 326 8.55 13.36 -7.15
N LEU A 327 9.03 12.84 -8.28
CA LEU A 327 9.82 11.59 -8.30
C LEU A 327 11.14 11.76 -7.54
N THR A 328 11.81 12.91 -7.66
CA THR A 328 13.03 13.23 -6.89
C THR A 328 12.77 13.15 -5.38
N ILE A 329 11.67 13.75 -4.90
CA ILE A 329 11.29 13.69 -3.49
C ILE A 329 10.99 12.24 -3.07
N LEU A 330 10.26 11.48 -3.87
CA LEU A 330 9.97 10.07 -3.56
C LEU A 330 11.22 9.22 -3.47
N TYR A 331 12.14 9.31 -4.43
CA TYR A 331 13.42 8.61 -4.38
C TYR A 331 14.27 9.03 -3.18
N PHE A 332 14.24 10.33 -2.83
CA PHE A 332 14.91 10.83 -1.65
C PHE A 332 14.34 10.22 -0.35
N LEU A 333 13.01 10.15 -0.22
CA LEU A 333 12.34 9.52 0.92
C LEU A 333 12.58 8.00 0.98
N ALA A 334 12.67 7.34 -0.19
CA ALA A 334 13.03 5.93 -0.32
C ALA A 334 14.53 5.64 -0.11
N ARG A 335 15.35 6.68 0.10
CA ARG A 335 16.82 6.61 0.22
C ARG A 335 17.54 6.05 -1.02
N ASP A 336 16.93 6.13 -2.19
CA ASP A 336 17.55 5.79 -3.48
C ASP A 336 18.23 7.01 -4.10
N TYR A 337 19.42 7.32 -3.60
CA TYR A 337 20.15 8.53 -3.97
C TYR A 337 20.68 8.53 -5.40
N ILE A 338 20.76 7.37 -6.06
CA ILE A 338 21.16 7.27 -7.47
C ILE A 338 20.02 7.83 -8.33
N GLN A 339 18.80 7.37 -8.09
CA GLN A 339 17.62 7.83 -8.81
C GLN A 339 17.28 9.31 -8.52
N VAL A 340 17.64 9.82 -7.34
CA VAL A 340 17.51 11.25 -7.01
C VAL A 340 18.30 12.08 -8.01
N HIS A 341 19.58 11.79 -8.24
CA HIS A 341 20.42 12.53 -9.19
C HIS A 341 19.90 12.42 -10.62
N ASP A 342 19.47 11.24 -11.05
CA ASP A 342 18.93 11.02 -12.38
C ASP A 342 17.65 11.83 -12.62
N SER A 343 16.76 11.88 -11.64
CA SER A 343 15.51 12.64 -11.73
C SER A 343 15.75 14.16 -11.70
N MET A 344 16.68 14.63 -10.88
CA MET A 344 17.09 16.05 -10.85
C MET A 344 17.65 16.52 -12.17
N ASN A 345 18.52 15.73 -12.82
CA ASN A 345 19.13 16.05 -14.10
C ASN A 345 18.13 16.12 -15.27
N LYS A 346 16.93 15.56 -15.09
CA LYS A 346 15.84 15.62 -16.10
C LYS A 346 15.02 16.90 -16.01
N ILE A 347 15.15 17.69 -14.94
CA ILE A 347 14.49 18.98 -14.78
C ILE A 347 15.24 20.02 -15.60
N LYS A 348 14.56 20.62 -16.57
CA LYS A 348 15.14 21.59 -17.53
C LYS A 348 14.36 22.89 -17.50
N ASP A 349 15.07 24.01 -17.67
CA ASP A 349 14.48 25.34 -17.82
C ASP A 349 13.38 25.62 -16.78
N CYS A 350 13.67 25.29 -15.51
CA CYS A 350 12.72 25.40 -14.41
C CYS A 350 12.57 26.88 -14.03
N THR A 351 11.34 27.42 -14.11
CA THR A 351 11.02 28.76 -13.65
C THR A 351 10.32 28.77 -12.29
N ILE A 352 10.18 27.59 -11.68
CA ILE A 352 9.49 27.42 -10.39
C ILE A 352 10.53 27.48 -9.27
N GLN A 353 10.60 28.63 -8.57
CA GLN A 353 11.55 28.89 -7.48
C GLN A 353 11.52 27.81 -6.41
N ASP A 354 10.34 27.34 -6.07
CA ASP A 354 10.13 26.29 -5.07
C ASP A 354 10.86 24.98 -5.38
N ILE A 355 10.95 24.61 -6.66
CA ILE A 355 11.67 23.39 -7.10
C ILE A 355 13.19 23.59 -6.93
N GLU A 356 13.69 24.78 -7.27
CA GLU A 356 15.10 25.10 -7.14
C GLU A 356 15.52 25.10 -5.67
N ASP A 357 14.73 25.69 -4.79
CA ASP A 357 15.00 25.75 -3.35
C ASP A 357 15.03 24.34 -2.73
N ASP A 358 14.06 23.50 -3.08
CA ASP A 358 14.00 22.12 -2.57
C ASP A 358 15.15 21.25 -3.13
N GLN A 359 15.54 21.44 -4.39
CA GLN A 359 16.71 20.77 -4.96
C GLN A 359 18.00 21.15 -4.25
N GLN A 360 18.21 22.44 -3.97
CA GLN A 360 19.39 22.90 -3.23
C GLN A 360 19.45 22.28 -1.81
N ARG A 361 18.32 22.16 -1.13
CA ARG A 361 18.23 21.51 0.18
C ARG A 361 18.61 20.05 0.10
N ILE A 362 18.06 19.31 -0.87
CA ILE A 362 18.38 17.89 -1.10
C ILE A 362 19.88 17.71 -1.41
N LEU A 363 20.44 18.52 -2.30
CA LEU A 363 21.87 18.46 -2.64
C LEU A 363 22.75 18.71 -1.42
N LYS A 364 22.48 19.76 -0.65
CA LYS A 364 23.23 20.08 0.58
C LYS A 364 23.20 18.90 1.57
N PHE A 365 22.07 18.24 1.72
CA PHE A 365 21.94 17.06 2.56
C PHE A 365 22.81 15.90 2.04
N LEU A 366 22.78 15.62 0.73
CA LEU A 366 23.57 14.55 0.11
C LEU A 366 25.07 14.80 0.23
N GLU A 367 25.52 16.04 0.10
CA GLU A 367 26.92 16.45 0.30
C GLU A 367 27.37 16.21 1.75
N GLN A 368 26.56 16.60 2.72
CA GLN A 368 26.84 16.36 4.16
C GLN A 368 26.92 14.86 4.46
N LEU A 369 26.00 14.07 3.91
CA LEU A 369 25.98 12.61 4.07
C LEU A 369 27.25 11.97 3.44
N GLY A 370 27.70 12.46 2.30
CA GLY A 370 28.93 12.02 1.62
C GLY A 370 30.17 12.31 2.46
N GLN A 371 30.27 13.52 3.02
CA GLN A 371 31.37 13.93 3.90
C GLN A 371 31.44 13.06 5.15
N MET A 372 30.30 12.76 5.78
CA MET A 372 30.24 11.92 6.97
C MET A 372 30.63 10.47 6.71
N LYS A 373 30.14 9.88 5.60
CA LYS A 373 30.56 8.52 5.20
C LYS A 373 32.09 8.45 4.94
N ALA A 374 32.69 9.51 4.41
CA ALA A 374 34.12 9.58 4.20
C ALA A 374 34.90 9.67 5.53
N LEU A 375 34.42 10.42 6.51
CA LEU A 375 34.98 10.51 7.85
C LEU A 375 34.92 9.18 8.60
N MET A 376 33.77 8.49 8.57
CA MET A 376 33.61 7.16 9.19
C MET A 376 34.57 6.11 8.58
N LYS A 377 34.73 6.10 7.25
CA LYS A 377 35.70 5.19 6.60
C LYS A 377 37.14 5.47 7.04
N ARG A 378 37.50 6.73 7.25
CA ARG A 378 38.83 7.10 7.76
C ARG A 378 39.08 6.65 9.19
N GLN A 379 38.06 6.76 10.06
CA GLN A 379 38.12 6.28 11.45
C GLN A 379 38.22 4.75 11.55
N GLN A 380 37.48 4.03 10.69
CA GLN A 380 37.57 2.55 10.62
C GLN A 380 38.90 2.03 10.07
N GLN A 381 39.65 2.84 9.33
CA GLN A 381 41.00 2.48 8.82
C GLN A 381 42.12 2.84 9.81
N GLN A 382 41.81 3.61 10.87
CA GLN A 382 42.74 4.00 11.92
C GLN A 382 42.63 3.16 13.21
N ASN A 383 41.58 2.35 13.33
CA ASN A 383 41.41 1.32 14.36
C ASN A 383 41.66 -0.07 13.78
#